data_b257ac02f958f30208ede1906b7e1beb
#
_entry.id   b257ac02f958f30208ede1906b7e1beb
#
_cell.length_a   1.000
_cell.length_b   1.000
_cell.length_c   1.000
_cell.angle_alpha   90.00
_cell.angle_beta   90.00
_cell.angle_gamma   90.00
#
_symmetry.space_group_name_H-M   'P 1'
#
loop_
_entity.id
_entity.type
_entity.pdbx_description
1 polymer ?
#
loop_
_entity_poly.entity_id
_entity_poly.type
_entity_poly.pdbx_seq_one_letter_code
_entity_poly.pdbx_strand_id
1 'polypeptide(L)'
;MNKITLGISLFFTLFSFAQVSTNKAHDAIVEEFLTNCAQKYHYGFEMSEWQACLDQGLKKDSTVSRLWQEKAMPYFKCKKYEVGMQYLDKAVFYDKKEWLPYRGFIKCIFAKTYKEAILDLEECIKLYGNGYRMDHPYSFYIGICYLQLNEYEKAEKLFDDYVADIYKNRQQLEHPTAYFYQAIAKYELKKWDEAIAIFDKALKIYPEFSDAKYYKAICLRKQGKPQEEVIALVGAAKEDAAKGFSINEDNTVYETYPYQIKFDK
;
A
#
# COMPACT_ATOMS: atom_id res chain seq x y z
N MET A 1 -34.59 43.80 2.33
CA MET A 1 -34.09 42.43 2.20
C MET A 1 -32.64 42.44 1.65
N ASN A 2 -31.65 42.94 2.40
CA ASN A 2 -30.25 42.98 1.89
C ASN A 2 -29.19 43.01 3.00
N LYS A 3 -29.35 42.20 4.06
CA LYS A 3 -28.33 42.15 5.14
C LYS A 3 -27.87 40.70 5.48
N ILE A 4 -28.40 39.67 4.81
CA ILE A 4 -28.05 38.27 5.13
C ILE A 4 -26.93 37.72 4.21
N THR A 5 -26.72 38.28 3.03
CA THR A 5 -25.76 37.79 2.04
C THR A 5 -24.29 38.16 2.33
N LEU A 6 -24.04 39.22 3.12
CA LEU A 6 -22.67 39.68 3.41
C LEU A 6 -21.96 38.82 4.50
N GLY A 7 -22.73 38.24 5.42
CA GLY A 7 -22.18 37.45 6.52
C GLY A 7 -21.62 36.08 6.09
N ILE A 8 -22.22 35.43 5.08
CA ILE A 8 -21.82 34.11 4.62
C ILE A 8 -20.51 34.18 3.82
N SER A 9 -20.32 35.22 3.01
CA SER A 9 -19.10 35.41 2.23
C SER A 9 -17.86 35.70 3.09
N LEU A 10 -18.04 36.45 4.19
CA LEU A 10 -16.94 36.76 5.12
C LEU A 10 -16.49 35.53 5.94
N PHE A 11 -17.41 34.64 6.29
CA PHE A 11 -17.09 33.41 7.02
C PHE A 11 -16.30 32.41 6.15
N PHE A 12 -16.65 32.27 4.86
CA PHE A 12 -15.90 31.38 3.93
C PHE A 12 -14.49 31.90 3.64
N THR A 13 -14.31 33.20 3.50
CA THR A 13 -12.97 33.78 3.25
C THR A 13 -12.07 33.68 4.47
N LEU A 14 -12.58 33.88 5.68
CA LEU A 14 -11.79 33.72 6.91
C LEU A 14 -11.33 32.26 7.14
N PHE A 15 -12.19 31.28 6.84
CA PHE A 15 -11.83 29.86 6.94
C PHE A 15 -10.72 29.49 5.94
N SER A 16 -10.81 29.95 4.70
CA SER A 16 -9.80 29.71 3.67
C SER A 16 -8.45 30.33 4.03
N PHE A 17 -8.42 31.54 4.55
CA PHE A 17 -7.19 32.21 4.99
C PHE A 17 -6.57 31.55 6.22
N ALA A 18 -7.36 31.08 7.18
CA ALA A 18 -6.86 30.35 8.34
C ALA A 18 -6.22 29.02 7.95
N GLN A 19 -6.83 28.27 7.05
CA GLN A 19 -6.31 26.97 6.60
C GLN A 19 -5.01 27.12 5.78
N VAL A 20 -4.93 28.11 4.90
CA VAL A 20 -3.70 28.43 4.15
C VAL A 20 -2.58 28.88 5.09
N SER A 21 -2.88 29.67 6.12
CA SER A 21 -1.91 30.10 7.13
C SER A 21 -1.39 28.93 7.98
N THR A 22 -2.27 28.03 8.40
CA THR A 22 -1.89 26.82 9.17
C THR A 22 -1.01 25.89 8.36
N ASN A 23 -1.33 25.65 7.09
CA ASN A 23 -0.49 24.81 6.22
C ASN A 23 0.92 25.38 6.06
N LYS A 24 1.08 26.68 5.83
CA LYS A 24 2.39 27.33 5.73
C LYS A 24 3.21 27.22 7.03
N ALA A 25 2.56 27.31 8.19
CA ALA A 25 3.22 27.15 9.48
C ALA A 25 3.69 25.69 9.69
N HIS A 26 2.86 24.72 9.34
CA HIS A 26 3.22 23.31 9.38
C HIS A 26 4.37 23.01 8.42
N ASP A 27 4.33 23.52 7.19
CA ASP A 27 5.42 23.33 6.20
C ASP A 27 6.76 23.88 6.72
N ALA A 28 6.76 25.03 7.39
CA ALA A 28 7.96 25.60 7.98
C ALA A 28 8.53 24.71 9.12
N ILE A 29 7.66 24.13 9.94
CA ILE A 29 8.07 23.20 11.00
C ILE A 29 8.61 21.90 10.39
N VAL A 30 7.96 21.36 9.37
CA VAL A 30 8.44 20.17 8.64
C VAL A 30 9.81 20.47 8.01
N GLU A 31 9.98 21.62 7.35
CA GLU A 31 11.27 22.01 6.76
C GLU A 31 12.37 22.12 7.81
N GLU A 32 12.12 22.74 8.95
CA GLU A 32 13.10 22.94 10.01
C GLU A 32 13.50 21.62 10.69
N PHE A 33 12.53 20.79 11.08
CA PHE A 33 12.76 19.63 11.95
C PHE A 33 12.83 18.29 11.24
N LEU A 34 12.20 18.13 10.08
CA LEU A 34 12.37 16.94 9.27
C LEU A 34 13.49 17.13 8.26
N THR A 35 13.37 18.08 7.32
CA THR A 35 14.31 18.22 6.22
C THR A 35 15.69 18.69 6.69
N ASN A 36 15.73 19.75 7.50
CA ASN A 36 16.98 20.37 7.95
C ASN A 36 17.55 19.78 9.25
N CYS A 37 16.87 18.83 9.89
CA CYS A 37 17.33 18.16 11.10
C CYS A 37 17.31 16.63 10.96
N ALA A 38 16.14 15.98 11.02
CA ALA A 38 16.02 14.53 11.08
C ALA A 38 16.66 13.82 9.87
N GLN A 39 16.45 14.32 8.65
CA GLN A 39 17.00 13.70 7.43
C GLN A 39 18.53 13.74 7.32
N LYS A 40 19.23 14.41 8.21
CA LYS A 40 20.70 14.34 8.33
C LYS A 40 21.16 13.05 8.98
N TYR A 41 20.30 12.35 9.68
CA TYR A 41 20.56 11.13 10.40
C TYR A 41 19.98 9.92 9.67
N HIS A 42 20.71 8.82 9.71
CA HIS A 42 20.20 7.57 9.16
C HIS A 42 19.32 6.87 10.20
N TYR A 43 18.00 6.86 10.00
CA TYR A 43 17.03 6.32 10.97
C TYR A 43 17.30 4.86 11.42
N GLY A 44 18.05 4.05 10.66
CA GLY A 44 18.43 2.67 11.03
C GLY A 44 19.57 2.58 12.03
N PHE A 45 20.45 3.59 12.11
CA PHE A 45 21.63 3.61 12.96
C PHE A 45 21.60 4.75 13.98
N GLU A 46 20.97 5.88 13.63
CA GLU A 46 20.88 7.10 14.42
C GLU A 46 19.42 7.44 14.71
N MET A 47 18.65 6.40 15.09
CA MET A 47 17.21 6.56 15.34
C MET A 47 16.91 7.55 16.46
N SER A 48 17.75 7.61 17.50
CA SER A 48 17.59 8.54 18.63
C SER A 48 17.66 9.99 18.18
N GLU A 49 18.61 10.32 17.33
CA GLU A 49 18.81 11.66 16.76
C GLU A 49 17.68 12.04 15.82
N TRP A 50 17.28 11.09 14.94
CA TRP A 50 16.08 11.26 14.10
C TRP A 50 14.86 11.59 14.94
N GLN A 51 14.56 10.79 15.96
CA GLN A 51 13.40 11.00 16.84
C GLN A 51 13.50 12.31 17.62
N ALA A 52 14.70 12.69 18.11
CA ALA A 52 14.90 13.92 18.86
C ALA A 52 14.60 15.18 18.03
N CYS A 53 14.99 15.20 16.75
CA CYS A 53 14.64 16.28 15.84
C CYS A 53 13.11 16.42 15.69
N LEU A 54 12.41 15.32 15.44
CA LEU A 54 10.96 15.34 15.28
C LEU A 54 10.23 15.74 16.57
N ASP A 55 10.75 15.34 17.73
CA ASP A 55 10.21 15.74 19.04
C ASP A 55 10.33 17.25 19.28
N GLN A 56 11.40 17.89 18.80
CA GLN A 56 11.53 19.35 18.87
C GLN A 56 10.47 20.05 18.02
N GLY A 57 10.21 19.55 16.80
CA GLY A 57 9.14 20.05 15.95
C GLY A 57 7.76 19.89 16.60
N LEU A 58 7.48 18.71 17.15
CA LEU A 58 6.22 18.42 17.84
C LEU A 58 6.02 19.19 19.15
N LYS A 59 7.11 19.65 19.81
CA LYS A 59 7.02 20.60 20.92
C LYS A 59 6.60 22.00 20.46
N LYS A 60 6.97 22.42 19.24
CA LYS A 60 6.51 23.70 18.67
C LYS A 60 5.04 23.61 18.28
N ASP A 61 4.65 22.54 17.60
CA ASP A 61 3.25 22.29 17.22
C ASP A 61 2.98 20.78 17.10
N SER A 62 2.28 20.24 18.08
CA SER A 62 1.91 18.81 18.14
C SER A 62 0.88 18.40 17.10
N THR A 63 0.26 19.33 16.37
CA THR A 63 -0.76 19.05 15.36
C THR A 63 -0.17 18.76 13.97
N VAL A 64 1.15 18.90 13.78
CA VAL A 64 1.84 18.61 12.53
C VAL A 64 1.87 17.10 12.29
N SER A 65 0.83 16.59 11.63
CA SER A 65 0.59 15.17 11.39
C SER A 65 1.74 14.46 10.66
N ARG A 66 2.42 15.17 9.75
CA ARG A 66 3.59 14.65 9.02
C ARG A 66 4.73 14.22 9.95
N LEU A 67 5.01 14.97 11.01
CA LEU A 67 6.08 14.61 11.95
C LEU A 67 5.73 13.33 12.73
N TRP A 68 4.47 13.11 13.06
CA TRP A 68 4.03 11.86 13.68
C TRP A 68 4.20 10.66 12.76
N GLN A 69 3.86 10.81 11.46
CA GLN A 69 4.09 9.75 10.48
C GLN A 69 5.58 9.46 10.31
N GLU A 70 6.43 10.48 10.25
CA GLU A 70 7.88 10.29 10.16
C GLU A 70 8.50 9.65 11.41
N LYS A 71 7.91 9.86 12.58
CA LYS A 71 8.28 9.10 13.79
C LYS A 71 7.95 7.61 13.68
N ALA A 72 6.87 7.25 12.99
CA ALA A 72 6.45 5.86 12.81
C ALA A 72 7.36 5.09 11.84
N MET A 73 7.87 5.75 10.78
CA MET A 73 8.57 5.11 9.67
C MET A 73 9.76 4.23 10.07
N PRO A 74 10.71 4.68 10.91
CA PRO A 74 11.83 3.85 11.33
C PRO A 74 11.40 2.56 12.02
N TYR A 75 10.34 2.63 12.83
CA TYR A 75 9.81 1.47 13.54
C TYR A 75 9.21 0.44 12.57
N PHE A 76 8.48 0.87 11.54
CA PHE A 76 7.95 -0.04 10.53
C PHE A 76 9.07 -0.74 9.75
N LYS A 77 10.10 0.00 9.36
CA LYS A 77 11.28 -0.55 8.68
C LYS A 77 12.09 -1.51 9.54
N CYS A 78 12.05 -1.35 10.87
CA CYS A 78 12.64 -2.26 11.86
C CYS A 78 11.66 -3.35 12.35
N LYS A 79 10.49 -3.49 11.72
CA LYS A 79 9.43 -4.47 12.07
C LYS A 79 8.89 -4.32 13.51
N LYS A 80 8.99 -3.14 14.11
CA LYS A 80 8.42 -2.78 15.41
C LYS A 80 7.03 -2.16 15.21
N TYR A 81 6.12 -2.94 14.64
CA TYR A 81 4.84 -2.44 14.13
C TYR A 81 3.95 -1.83 15.21
N GLU A 82 3.87 -2.43 16.39
CA GLU A 82 3.07 -1.90 17.50
C GLU A 82 3.54 -0.51 17.94
N VAL A 83 4.85 -0.29 18.02
CA VAL A 83 5.40 1.01 18.40
C VAL A 83 5.15 2.04 17.30
N GLY A 84 5.43 1.68 16.04
CA GLY A 84 5.18 2.56 14.90
C GLY A 84 3.71 2.95 14.78
N MET A 85 2.79 2.00 15.04
CA MET A 85 1.36 2.26 14.94
C MET A 85 0.88 3.32 15.92
N GLN A 86 1.44 3.40 17.15
CA GLN A 86 1.09 4.44 18.13
C GLN A 86 1.36 5.86 17.59
N TYR A 87 2.44 6.04 16.84
CA TYR A 87 2.75 7.31 16.19
C TYR A 87 1.88 7.57 14.97
N LEU A 88 1.62 6.53 14.16
CA LEU A 88 0.76 6.67 12.98
C LEU A 88 -0.70 6.97 13.38
N ASP A 89 -1.18 6.45 14.51
CA ASP A 89 -2.49 6.79 15.06
C ASP A 89 -2.60 8.29 15.40
N LYS A 90 -1.51 8.91 15.89
CA LYS A 90 -1.43 10.37 16.10
C LYS A 90 -1.49 11.12 14.77
N ALA A 91 -0.80 10.65 13.74
CA ALA A 91 -0.89 11.25 12.41
C ALA A 91 -2.33 11.22 11.88
N VAL A 92 -3.02 10.06 11.98
CA VAL A 92 -4.43 9.91 11.58
C VAL A 92 -5.35 10.81 12.40
N PHE A 93 -5.09 10.97 13.70
CA PHE A 93 -5.89 11.84 14.56
C PHE A 93 -5.85 13.31 14.10
N TYR A 94 -4.68 13.80 13.71
CA TYR A 94 -4.51 15.19 13.27
C TYR A 94 -4.84 15.43 11.80
N ASP A 95 -4.64 14.42 10.93
CA ASP A 95 -5.00 14.50 9.51
C ASP A 95 -5.46 13.12 9.00
N LYS A 96 -6.75 12.87 9.22
CA LYS A 96 -7.38 11.61 8.85
C LYS A 96 -7.38 11.37 7.34
N LYS A 97 -7.58 12.43 6.55
CA LYS A 97 -7.67 12.30 5.09
C LYS A 97 -6.37 11.81 4.48
N GLU A 98 -5.25 12.34 4.94
CA GLU A 98 -3.93 11.96 4.44
C GLU A 98 -3.46 10.59 5.01
N TRP A 99 -3.65 10.36 6.33
CA TRP A 99 -2.96 9.25 7.00
C TRP A 99 -3.81 8.01 7.24
N LEU A 100 -5.14 8.08 7.18
CA LEU A 100 -5.99 6.88 7.31
C LEU A 100 -5.74 5.86 6.17
N PRO A 101 -5.66 6.27 4.88
CA PRO A 101 -5.32 5.34 3.80
C PRO A 101 -3.92 4.73 3.96
N TYR A 102 -2.96 5.52 4.46
CA TYR A 102 -1.62 5.03 4.73
C TYR A 102 -1.61 4.03 5.89
N ARG A 103 -2.37 4.27 6.96
CA ARG A 103 -2.50 3.31 8.06
C ARG A 103 -3.12 1.99 7.60
N GLY A 104 -4.15 2.04 6.77
CA GLY A 104 -4.73 0.85 6.14
C GLY A 104 -3.72 0.05 5.32
N PHE A 105 -2.91 0.74 4.50
CA PHE A 105 -1.81 0.13 3.75
C PHE A 105 -0.77 -0.52 4.68
N ILE A 106 -0.30 0.19 5.72
CA ILE A 106 0.67 -0.35 6.69
C ILE A 106 0.12 -1.57 7.43
N LYS A 107 -1.15 -1.53 7.83
CA LYS A 107 -1.82 -2.68 8.46
C LYS A 107 -1.92 -3.88 7.51
N CYS A 108 -2.18 -3.65 6.21
CA CYS A 108 -2.26 -4.71 5.20
C CYS A 108 -0.91 -5.35 4.93
N ILE A 109 0.10 -4.57 4.56
CA ILE A 109 1.38 -5.09 4.04
C ILE A 109 2.39 -5.36 5.14
N PHE A 110 2.50 -4.46 6.13
CA PHE A 110 3.54 -4.53 7.16
C PHE A 110 3.07 -5.27 8.42
N ALA A 111 2.06 -4.76 9.09
CA ALA A 111 1.60 -5.31 10.36
C ALA A 111 0.75 -6.59 10.19
N LYS A 112 0.18 -6.81 9.00
CA LYS A 112 -0.64 -7.98 8.65
C LYS A 112 -1.88 -8.15 9.56
N THR A 113 -2.41 -7.01 10.05
CA THR A 113 -3.65 -6.95 10.81
C THR A 113 -4.81 -6.70 9.83
N TYR A 114 -5.13 -7.73 9.05
CA TYR A 114 -5.98 -7.63 7.86
C TYR A 114 -7.40 -7.13 8.15
N LYS A 115 -8.02 -7.54 9.25
CA LYS A 115 -9.37 -7.08 9.63
C LYS A 115 -9.39 -5.58 9.91
N GLU A 116 -8.39 -5.09 10.65
CA GLU A 116 -8.24 -3.68 10.97
C GLU A 116 -7.85 -2.85 9.72
N ALA A 117 -7.10 -3.44 8.79
CA ALA A 117 -6.78 -2.81 7.51
C ALA A 117 -8.05 -2.60 6.66
N ILE A 118 -8.92 -3.62 6.60
CA ILE A 118 -10.21 -3.51 5.88
C ILE A 118 -11.04 -2.37 6.45
N LEU A 119 -11.17 -2.27 7.78
CA LEU A 119 -11.97 -1.21 8.42
C LEU A 119 -11.45 0.19 8.06
N ASP A 120 -10.13 0.41 8.12
CA ASP A 120 -9.53 1.70 7.77
C ASP A 120 -9.78 2.04 6.29
N LEU A 121 -9.58 1.07 5.37
CA LEU A 121 -9.70 1.28 3.94
C LEU A 121 -11.16 1.42 3.49
N GLU A 122 -12.10 0.68 4.07
CA GLU A 122 -13.53 0.86 3.83
C GLU A 122 -14.02 2.23 4.33
N GLU A 123 -13.51 2.71 5.47
CA GLU A 123 -13.79 4.06 5.94
C GLU A 123 -13.25 5.10 4.96
N CYS A 124 -12.05 4.90 4.39
CA CYS A 124 -11.51 5.77 3.36
C CYS A 124 -12.43 5.83 2.13
N ILE A 125 -12.87 4.66 1.64
CA ILE A 125 -13.76 4.58 0.48
C ILE A 125 -15.08 5.31 0.76
N LYS A 126 -15.64 5.11 1.96
CA LYS A 126 -16.89 5.77 2.37
C LYS A 126 -16.77 7.30 2.44
N LEU A 127 -15.65 7.81 2.94
CA LEU A 127 -15.46 9.25 3.17
C LEU A 127 -14.94 10.00 1.93
N TYR A 128 -14.10 9.35 1.13
CA TYR A 128 -13.29 10.02 0.10
C TYR A 128 -13.37 9.37 -1.28
N GLY A 129 -14.10 8.24 -1.41
CA GLY A 129 -14.10 7.42 -2.62
C GLY A 129 -12.92 6.43 -2.64
N ASN A 130 -12.93 5.55 -3.66
CA ASN A 130 -11.87 4.54 -3.85
C ASN A 130 -10.61 5.20 -4.43
N GLY A 131 -9.90 5.96 -3.59
CA GLY A 131 -8.65 6.63 -3.96
C GLY A 131 -7.47 5.65 -3.99
N TYR A 132 -6.28 6.20 -4.24
CA TYR A 132 -5.04 5.44 -4.36
C TYR A 132 -4.12 5.68 -3.16
N ARG A 133 -3.41 4.62 -2.77
CA ARG A 133 -2.24 4.71 -1.90
C ARG A 133 -1.12 3.87 -2.50
N MET A 134 0.12 4.40 -2.52
CA MET A 134 1.14 3.83 -3.38
C MET A 134 0.58 3.69 -4.81
N ASP A 135 0.79 2.60 -5.49
CA ASP A 135 0.41 2.43 -6.91
C ASP A 135 -0.97 1.81 -7.12
N HIS A 136 -1.72 1.52 -6.03
CA HIS A 136 -2.98 0.79 -6.11
C HIS A 136 -4.15 1.48 -5.40
N PRO A 137 -5.41 1.23 -5.86
CA PRO A 137 -6.60 1.73 -5.18
C PRO A 137 -6.81 1.06 -3.82
N TYR A 138 -7.56 1.69 -2.93
CA TYR A 138 -7.84 1.13 -1.59
C TYR A 138 -8.48 -0.26 -1.67
N SER A 139 -9.37 -0.50 -2.66
CA SER A 139 -10.01 -1.79 -2.90
C SER A 139 -9.01 -2.92 -3.22
N PHE A 140 -7.87 -2.62 -3.82
CA PHE A 140 -6.81 -3.60 -4.07
C PHE A 140 -6.24 -4.15 -2.76
N TYR A 141 -5.93 -3.30 -1.78
CA TYR A 141 -5.44 -3.72 -0.48
C TYR A 141 -6.50 -4.48 0.33
N ILE A 142 -7.79 -4.10 0.20
CA ILE A 142 -8.90 -4.86 0.78
C ILE A 142 -8.96 -6.26 0.15
N GLY A 143 -8.77 -6.38 -1.16
CA GLY A 143 -8.67 -7.65 -1.87
C GLY A 143 -7.55 -8.54 -1.33
N ILE A 144 -6.34 -7.98 -1.11
CA ILE A 144 -5.22 -8.70 -0.47
C ILE A 144 -5.60 -9.16 0.94
N CYS A 145 -6.24 -8.30 1.74
CA CYS A 145 -6.70 -8.67 3.07
C CYS A 145 -7.70 -9.84 3.02
N TYR A 146 -8.65 -9.84 2.10
CA TYR A 146 -9.59 -10.95 1.94
C TYR A 146 -8.92 -12.25 1.51
N LEU A 147 -7.89 -12.21 0.64
CA LEU A 147 -7.08 -13.40 0.32
C LEU A 147 -6.48 -14.01 1.60
N GLN A 148 -5.92 -13.18 2.46
CA GLN A 148 -5.28 -13.61 3.71
C GLN A 148 -6.26 -14.08 4.79
N LEU A 149 -7.53 -13.71 4.66
CA LEU A 149 -8.63 -14.16 5.53
C LEU A 149 -9.40 -15.35 4.95
N ASN A 150 -8.93 -15.92 3.83
CA ASN A 150 -9.57 -17.01 3.08
C ASN A 150 -10.99 -16.65 2.56
N GLU A 151 -11.26 -15.37 2.35
CA GLU A 151 -12.52 -14.88 1.77
C GLU A 151 -12.34 -14.65 0.26
N TYR A 152 -12.03 -15.72 -0.45
CA TYR A 152 -11.53 -15.72 -1.82
C TYR A 152 -12.51 -15.14 -2.85
N GLU A 153 -13.82 -15.37 -2.70
CA GLU A 153 -14.85 -14.82 -3.59
C GLU A 153 -14.94 -13.29 -3.47
N LYS A 154 -14.76 -12.76 -2.26
CA LYS A 154 -14.72 -11.30 -2.07
C LYS A 154 -13.46 -10.71 -2.70
N ALA A 155 -12.32 -11.37 -2.54
CA ALA A 155 -11.06 -10.97 -3.15
C ALA A 155 -11.16 -10.98 -4.69
N GLU A 156 -11.69 -12.08 -5.27
CA GLU A 156 -11.91 -12.23 -6.70
C GLU A 156 -12.71 -11.05 -7.26
N LYS A 157 -13.85 -10.75 -6.64
CA LYS A 157 -14.70 -9.63 -7.08
C LYS A 157 -13.94 -8.30 -7.11
N LEU A 158 -13.19 -7.98 -6.07
CA LEU A 158 -12.46 -6.71 -5.99
C LEU A 158 -11.36 -6.61 -7.03
N PHE A 159 -10.64 -7.70 -7.30
CA PHE A 159 -9.60 -7.71 -8.32
C PHE A 159 -10.18 -7.70 -9.74
N ASP A 160 -11.29 -8.41 -9.98
CA ASP A 160 -11.99 -8.37 -11.27
C ASP A 160 -12.50 -6.95 -11.56
N ASP A 161 -13.12 -6.27 -10.57
CA ASP A 161 -13.58 -4.90 -10.67
C ASP A 161 -12.41 -3.94 -10.96
N TYR A 162 -11.29 -4.07 -10.23
CA TYR A 162 -10.09 -3.23 -10.42
C TYR A 162 -9.49 -3.39 -11.82
N VAL A 163 -9.29 -4.63 -12.27
CA VAL A 163 -8.74 -4.89 -13.61
C VAL A 163 -9.70 -4.41 -14.70
N ALA A 164 -11.02 -4.54 -14.50
CA ALA A 164 -12.01 -4.01 -15.44
C ALA A 164 -11.94 -2.47 -15.55
N ASP A 165 -11.68 -1.77 -14.44
CA ASP A 165 -11.52 -0.31 -14.43
C ASP A 165 -10.23 0.14 -15.14
N ILE A 166 -9.12 -0.61 -15.03
CA ILE A 166 -7.89 -0.36 -15.80
C ILE A 166 -8.20 -0.39 -17.31
N TYR A 167 -8.97 -1.36 -17.78
CA TYR A 167 -9.34 -1.47 -19.20
C TYR A 167 -10.28 -0.35 -19.69
N LYS A 168 -11.19 0.12 -18.84
CA LYS A 168 -12.09 1.24 -19.19
C LYS A 168 -11.36 2.56 -19.28
N ASN A 169 -10.47 2.80 -18.32
CA ASN A 169 -9.70 4.03 -18.21
C ASN A 169 -8.35 3.87 -18.91
N ARG A 170 -8.32 3.95 -20.25
CA ARG A 170 -7.11 3.79 -21.09
C ARG A 170 -5.89 4.64 -20.69
N GLN A 171 -6.02 5.50 -19.68
CA GLN A 171 -4.95 6.30 -19.10
C GLN A 171 -4.25 5.63 -17.91
N GLN A 172 -4.79 4.54 -17.37
CA GLN A 172 -4.13 3.78 -16.30
C GLN A 172 -3.17 2.76 -16.91
N LEU A 173 -1.93 2.76 -16.43
CA LEU A 173 -0.94 1.76 -16.81
C LEU A 173 -1.36 0.39 -16.25
N GLU A 174 -1.29 -0.63 -17.10
CA GLU A 174 -1.46 -2.01 -16.65
C GLU A 174 -0.33 -2.38 -15.66
N HIS A 175 -0.69 -2.81 -14.46
CA HIS A 175 0.27 -3.17 -13.43
C HIS A 175 0.35 -4.71 -13.29
N PRO A 176 1.52 -5.34 -13.42
CA PRO A 176 1.64 -6.80 -13.36
C PRO A 176 1.16 -7.38 -12.03
N THR A 177 1.36 -6.67 -10.91
CA THR A 177 0.89 -7.09 -9.57
C THR A 177 -0.64 -7.11 -9.48
N ALA A 178 -1.36 -6.26 -10.21
CA ALA A 178 -2.83 -6.31 -10.26
C ALA A 178 -3.32 -7.63 -10.88
N TYR A 179 -2.75 -8.03 -12.02
CA TYR A 179 -3.04 -9.33 -12.64
C TYR A 179 -2.57 -10.50 -11.76
N PHE A 180 -1.43 -10.37 -11.10
CA PHE A 180 -0.94 -11.41 -10.21
C PHE A 180 -1.97 -11.71 -9.11
N TYR A 181 -2.45 -10.72 -8.37
CA TYR A 181 -3.42 -10.96 -7.31
C TYR A 181 -4.79 -11.37 -7.82
N GLN A 182 -5.22 -10.90 -9.01
CA GLN A 182 -6.41 -11.41 -9.67
C GLN A 182 -6.27 -12.93 -9.96
N ALA A 183 -5.12 -13.35 -10.49
CA ALA A 183 -4.84 -14.76 -10.76
C ALA A 183 -4.74 -15.59 -9.47
N ILE A 184 -4.17 -15.02 -8.39
CA ILE A 184 -4.12 -15.67 -7.07
C ILE A 184 -5.54 -15.94 -6.53
N ALA A 185 -6.47 -14.99 -6.67
CA ALA A 185 -7.86 -15.23 -6.25
C ALA A 185 -8.49 -16.39 -7.04
N LYS A 186 -8.28 -16.45 -8.36
CA LYS A 186 -8.73 -17.59 -9.19
C LYS A 186 -8.04 -18.90 -8.77
N TYR A 187 -6.73 -18.85 -8.46
CA TYR A 187 -5.96 -19.99 -7.96
C TYR A 187 -6.56 -20.55 -6.66
N GLU A 188 -6.84 -19.74 -5.68
CA GLU A 188 -7.43 -20.18 -4.42
C GLU A 188 -8.86 -20.76 -4.60
N LEU A 189 -9.60 -20.26 -5.56
CA LEU A 189 -10.91 -20.78 -5.95
C LEU A 189 -10.82 -22.02 -6.88
N LYS A 190 -9.60 -22.53 -7.14
CA LYS A 190 -9.32 -23.68 -8.01
C LYS A 190 -9.80 -23.50 -9.47
N LYS A 191 -9.95 -22.25 -9.91
CA LYS A 191 -10.27 -21.87 -11.28
C LYS A 191 -8.99 -21.84 -12.14
N TRP A 192 -8.37 -23.03 -12.31
CA TRP A 192 -6.99 -23.15 -12.84
C TRP A 192 -6.81 -22.54 -14.22
N ASP A 193 -7.77 -22.75 -15.14
CA ASP A 193 -7.68 -22.20 -16.52
C ASP A 193 -7.70 -20.68 -16.51
N GLU A 194 -8.59 -20.08 -15.72
CA GLU A 194 -8.69 -18.63 -15.58
C GLU A 194 -7.39 -18.06 -14.93
N ALA A 195 -6.91 -18.70 -13.88
CA ALA A 195 -5.67 -18.30 -13.21
C ALA A 195 -4.48 -18.30 -14.18
N ILE A 196 -4.30 -19.37 -14.97
CA ILE A 196 -3.23 -19.47 -15.97
C ILE A 196 -3.33 -18.33 -16.98
N ALA A 197 -4.52 -18.09 -17.55
CA ALA A 197 -4.72 -17.06 -18.54
C ALA A 197 -4.41 -15.64 -17.99
N ILE A 198 -4.65 -15.41 -16.68
CA ILE A 198 -4.37 -14.12 -16.05
C ILE A 198 -2.87 -14.03 -15.67
N PHE A 199 -2.24 -15.10 -15.20
CA PHE A 199 -0.79 -15.11 -15.01
C PHE A 199 -0.04 -14.84 -16.32
N ASP A 200 -0.55 -15.31 -17.47
CA ASP A 200 0.02 -15.00 -18.78
C ASP A 200 -0.04 -13.49 -19.10
N LYS A 201 -1.10 -12.79 -18.69
CA LYS A 201 -1.17 -11.33 -18.83
C LYS A 201 -0.13 -10.63 -17.96
N ALA A 202 0.02 -11.05 -16.71
CA ALA A 202 1.07 -10.53 -15.83
C ALA A 202 2.47 -10.73 -16.42
N LEU A 203 2.76 -11.94 -16.92
CA LEU A 203 4.05 -12.31 -17.52
C LEU A 203 4.29 -11.63 -18.87
N LYS A 204 3.26 -11.21 -19.60
CA LYS A 204 3.42 -10.40 -20.81
C LYS A 204 3.97 -9.01 -20.51
N ILE A 205 3.61 -8.44 -19.35
CA ILE A 205 4.06 -7.11 -18.91
C ILE A 205 5.41 -7.23 -18.22
N TYR A 206 5.57 -8.24 -17.38
CA TYR A 206 6.76 -8.50 -16.59
C TYR A 206 7.23 -9.97 -16.78
N PRO A 207 8.02 -10.23 -17.83
CA PRO A 207 8.43 -11.61 -18.20
C PRO A 207 9.22 -12.34 -17.12
N GLU A 208 9.97 -11.64 -16.29
CA GLU A 208 10.80 -12.19 -15.22
C GLU A 208 10.05 -12.37 -13.88
N PHE A 209 8.73 -12.10 -13.84
CA PHE A 209 7.94 -12.19 -12.61
C PHE A 209 7.92 -13.61 -12.03
N SER A 210 8.87 -13.90 -11.15
CA SER A 210 9.11 -15.23 -10.57
C SER A 210 7.88 -15.81 -9.86
N ASP A 211 7.18 -14.99 -9.07
CA ASP A 211 5.99 -15.41 -8.34
C ASP A 211 4.87 -15.87 -9.28
N ALA A 212 4.64 -15.11 -10.35
CA ALA A 212 3.62 -15.45 -11.35
C ALA A 212 3.96 -16.74 -12.09
N LYS A 213 5.25 -16.97 -12.46
CA LYS A 213 5.70 -18.24 -13.06
C LYS A 213 5.47 -19.41 -12.12
N TYR A 214 5.80 -19.25 -10.85
CA TYR A 214 5.66 -20.31 -9.86
C TYR A 214 4.21 -20.72 -9.66
N TYR A 215 3.29 -19.78 -9.42
CA TYR A 215 1.87 -20.11 -9.25
C TYR A 215 1.23 -20.64 -10.54
N LYS A 216 1.63 -20.13 -11.71
CA LYS A 216 1.22 -20.70 -12.99
C LYS A 216 1.65 -22.16 -13.11
N ALA A 217 2.89 -22.49 -12.73
CA ALA A 217 3.38 -23.88 -12.75
C ALA A 217 2.57 -24.80 -11.83
N ILE A 218 2.16 -24.29 -10.63
CA ILE A 218 1.27 -25.05 -9.75
C ILE A 218 -0.08 -25.30 -10.41
N CYS A 219 -0.68 -24.31 -11.08
CA CYS A 219 -1.95 -24.46 -11.81
C CYS A 219 -1.82 -25.52 -12.90
N LEU A 220 -0.78 -25.48 -13.72
CA LEU A 220 -0.50 -26.46 -14.77
C LEU A 220 -0.40 -27.88 -14.19
N ARG A 221 0.33 -28.05 -13.08
CA ARG A 221 0.42 -29.32 -12.35
C ARG A 221 -0.95 -29.82 -11.87
N LYS A 222 -1.80 -28.92 -11.34
CA LYS A 222 -3.16 -29.27 -10.90
C LYS A 222 -4.07 -29.71 -12.04
N GLN A 223 -3.81 -29.25 -13.24
CA GLN A 223 -4.49 -29.69 -14.47
C GLN A 223 -3.91 -30.97 -15.10
N GLY A 224 -2.86 -31.55 -14.51
CA GLY A 224 -2.20 -32.75 -15.05
C GLY A 224 -1.40 -32.47 -16.33
N LYS A 225 -0.92 -31.25 -16.53
CA LYS A 225 -0.04 -30.92 -17.66
C LYS A 225 1.31 -31.67 -17.54
N PRO A 226 2.06 -31.85 -18.66
CA PRO A 226 3.31 -32.57 -18.65
C PRO A 226 4.28 -32.11 -17.56
N GLN A 227 4.87 -33.04 -16.84
CA GLN A 227 5.78 -32.76 -15.73
C GLN A 227 6.99 -31.91 -16.18
N GLU A 228 7.46 -32.13 -17.40
CA GLU A 228 8.59 -31.39 -17.99
C GLU A 228 8.28 -29.90 -18.12
N GLU A 229 7.06 -29.55 -18.56
CA GLU A 229 6.60 -28.15 -18.66
C GLU A 229 6.57 -27.50 -17.29
N VAL A 230 6.02 -28.18 -16.28
CA VAL A 230 5.94 -27.69 -14.91
C VAL A 230 7.35 -27.48 -14.33
N ILE A 231 8.26 -28.42 -14.49
CA ILE A 231 9.64 -28.34 -13.98
C ILE A 231 10.38 -27.19 -14.66
N ALA A 232 10.25 -27.03 -15.97
CA ALA A 232 10.90 -25.96 -16.72
C ALA A 232 10.44 -24.57 -16.21
N LEU A 233 9.13 -24.40 -15.97
CA LEU A 233 8.59 -23.13 -15.50
C LEU A 233 8.99 -22.82 -14.03
N VAL A 234 9.04 -23.84 -13.16
CA VAL A 234 9.56 -23.70 -11.79
C VAL A 234 11.05 -23.36 -11.80
N GLY A 235 11.83 -23.98 -12.70
CA GLY A 235 13.24 -23.66 -12.90
C GLY A 235 13.46 -22.21 -13.28
N ALA A 236 12.71 -21.73 -14.27
CA ALA A 236 12.74 -20.32 -14.69
C ALA A 236 12.34 -19.36 -13.54
N ALA A 237 11.30 -19.72 -12.75
CA ALA A 237 10.91 -18.93 -11.59
C ALA A 237 12.04 -18.83 -10.55
N LYS A 238 12.77 -19.93 -10.30
CA LYS A 238 13.92 -19.95 -9.38
C LYS A 238 15.06 -19.05 -9.86
N GLU A 239 15.39 -19.14 -11.14
CA GLU A 239 16.45 -18.33 -11.75
C GLU A 239 16.13 -16.83 -11.66
N ASP A 240 14.89 -16.44 -11.94
CA ASP A 240 14.46 -15.05 -11.88
C ASP A 240 14.42 -14.54 -10.44
N ALA A 241 13.90 -15.34 -9.50
CA ALA A 241 13.94 -14.99 -8.08
C ALA A 241 15.37 -14.81 -7.55
N ALA A 242 16.32 -15.65 -8.00
CA ALA A 242 17.72 -15.52 -7.63
C ALA A 242 18.37 -14.23 -8.13
N LYS A 243 17.86 -13.65 -9.23
CA LYS A 243 18.25 -12.35 -9.77
C LYS A 243 17.52 -11.18 -9.13
N GLY A 244 16.57 -11.44 -8.21
CA GLY A 244 15.77 -10.44 -7.52
C GLY A 244 14.47 -10.07 -8.22
N PHE A 245 14.09 -10.74 -9.30
CA PHE A 245 12.83 -10.52 -10.00
C PHE A 245 11.67 -11.18 -9.24
N SER A 246 10.87 -10.39 -8.58
CA SER A 246 9.74 -10.81 -7.73
C SER A 246 8.60 -9.79 -7.84
N ILE A 247 7.64 -9.80 -6.93
CA ILE A 247 6.61 -8.77 -6.85
C ILE A 247 7.26 -7.38 -6.93
N ASN A 248 6.87 -6.60 -7.94
CA ASN A 248 7.49 -5.33 -8.27
C ASN A 248 6.81 -4.18 -7.49
N GLU A 249 7.06 -4.18 -6.18
CA GLU A 249 6.56 -3.16 -5.25
C GLU A 249 7.74 -2.62 -4.42
N ASP A 250 7.85 -1.32 -4.27
CA ASP A 250 8.98 -0.65 -3.59
C ASP A 250 9.20 -1.15 -2.15
N ASN A 251 8.11 -1.58 -1.49
CA ASN A 251 8.16 -2.01 -0.10
C ASN A 251 8.61 -3.46 0.09
N THR A 252 8.82 -4.25 -0.98
CA THR A 252 9.32 -5.64 -0.88
C THR A 252 10.71 -5.74 -0.26
N VAL A 253 11.49 -4.66 -0.29
CA VAL A 253 12.79 -4.57 0.38
C VAL A 253 12.65 -4.55 1.92
N TYR A 254 11.52 -4.11 2.44
CA TYR A 254 11.27 -4.00 3.88
C TYR A 254 10.38 -5.12 4.42
N GLU A 255 9.40 -5.58 3.64
CA GLU A 255 8.45 -6.60 4.07
C GLU A 255 8.05 -7.52 2.90
N THR A 256 7.77 -8.78 3.23
CA THR A 256 7.28 -9.77 2.26
C THR A 256 5.80 -9.55 2.01
N TYR A 257 5.46 -9.37 0.76
CA TYR A 257 4.06 -9.27 0.34
C TYR A 257 3.35 -10.63 0.44
N PRO A 258 2.03 -10.64 0.67
CA PRO A 258 1.25 -11.89 0.60
C PRO A 258 1.47 -12.62 -0.74
N TYR A 259 1.58 -13.93 -0.68
CA TYR A 259 1.89 -14.79 -1.84
C TYR A 259 3.23 -14.55 -2.54
N GLN A 260 4.06 -13.65 -2.06
CA GLN A 260 5.45 -13.55 -2.53
C GLN A 260 6.21 -14.80 -2.15
N ILE A 261 6.81 -15.47 -3.15
CA ILE A 261 7.57 -16.70 -2.93
C ILE A 261 9.00 -16.42 -2.46
N LYS A 262 9.52 -17.36 -1.67
CA LYS A 262 10.94 -17.43 -1.35
C LYS A 262 11.39 -18.86 -1.63
N PHE A 263 12.39 -19.00 -2.46
CA PHE A 263 13.05 -20.27 -2.65
C PHE A 263 14.15 -20.41 -1.59
N ASP A 264 14.18 -21.57 -0.92
CA ASP A 264 15.28 -21.89 -0.02
C ASP A 264 16.60 -21.91 -0.81
N LYS A 265 17.66 -21.39 -0.19
CA LYS A 265 19.00 -21.33 -0.80
C LYS A 265 19.64 -22.69 -0.83
#